data_7cc13d88fc786f7615b1dc32fe6d177e
#
_entry.id   7cc13d88fc786f7615b1dc32fe6d177e
#
_cell.length_a   1.000
_cell.length_b   1.000
_cell.length_c   1.000
_cell.angle_alpha   90.00
_cell.angle_beta   90.00
_cell.angle_gamma   90.00
#
_symmetry.space_group_name_H-M   'P 1'
#
loop_
_entity.id
_entity.type
_entity.pdbx_description
1 polymer ?
#
loop_
_entity_poly.entity_id
_entity_poly.type
_entity_poly.pdbx_seq_one_letter_code
_entity_poly.pdbx_strand_id
1 'polypeptide(L)'
;MIKLCGMRRTEDVRIINEFLPDYMGMILTQGFRRTVDIDTAKQLSALTDSRIKKVGVFVNEPADNVKRIAELLSLDVIQLHGDEDRTYIRSLDGICKVWKAVRVQSAEDIYRGEELGCDMLLLDSFVKGAVGGTGITADWDIIKNAHISLPYFLAGGIGEHNIAKALEISPNIDLSGSVETDGFKDRAKIRRVTELYRNRKEES
;
A
#
# COMPACT_ATOMS: atom_id res chain seq x y z
N MET A 1 -2.36 -11.36 -1.77
CA MET A 1 -3.24 -10.31 -1.18
C MET A 1 -3.25 -9.08 -2.08
N ILE A 2 -4.39 -8.40 -2.15
CA ILE A 2 -4.51 -7.14 -2.91
C ILE A 2 -4.81 -5.98 -1.95
N LYS A 3 -4.05 -4.88 -2.09
CA LYS A 3 -4.26 -3.64 -1.35
C LYS A 3 -4.67 -2.53 -2.32
N LEU A 4 -5.68 -1.75 -1.95
CA LEU A 4 -6.08 -0.53 -2.65
C LEU A 4 -5.77 0.67 -1.75
N CYS A 5 -4.85 1.55 -2.17
CA CYS A 5 -4.32 2.64 -1.36
C CYS A 5 -4.84 4.02 -1.79
N GLY A 6 -4.98 4.94 -0.83
CA GLY A 6 -5.36 6.33 -1.07
C GLY A 6 -6.86 6.57 -1.13
N MET A 7 -7.63 5.94 -0.22
CA MET A 7 -9.05 6.25 -0.01
C MET A 7 -9.22 7.65 0.56
N ARG A 8 -10.13 8.45 0.00
CA ARG A 8 -10.34 9.85 0.40
C ARG A 8 -11.80 10.22 0.61
N ARG A 9 -12.73 9.50 -0.01
CA ARG A 9 -14.16 9.80 0.04
C ARG A 9 -14.93 8.58 0.52
N THR A 10 -16.07 8.80 1.12
CA THR A 10 -17.00 7.72 1.47
C THR A 10 -17.39 6.88 0.26
N GLU A 11 -17.47 7.51 -0.94
CA GLU A 11 -17.72 6.80 -2.19
C GLU A 11 -16.59 5.82 -2.54
N ASP A 12 -15.33 6.18 -2.29
CA ASP A 12 -14.20 5.28 -2.52
C ASP A 12 -14.34 4.00 -1.66
N VAL A 13 -14.80 4.16 -0.40
CA VAL A 13 -15.04 3.01 0.50
C VAL A 13 -16.24 2.19 0.05
N ARG A 14 -17.33 2.81 -0.40
CA ARG A 14 -18.49 2.08 -0.95
C ARG A 14 -18.07 1.20 -2.13
N ILE A 15 -17.24 1.75 -3.03
CA ILE A 15 -16.72 1.01 -4.18
C ILE A 15 -15.90 -0.20 -3.71
N ILE A 16 -14.93 -0.02 -2.80
CA ILE A 16 -14.09 -1.15 -2.37
C ILE A 16 -14.86 -2.19 -1.58
N ASN A 17 -15.93 -1.83 -0.86
CA ASN A 17 -16.80 -2.78 -0.16
C ASN A 17 -17.52 -3.73 -1.12
N GLU A 18 -17.74 -3.34 -2.39
CA GLU A 18 -18.29 -4.24 -3.42
C GLU A 18 -17.27 -5.30 -3.86
N PHE A 19 -15.99 -4.94 -3.90
CA PHE A 19 -14.94 -5.79 -4.46
C PHE A 19 -14.10 -6.52 -3.40
N LEU A 20 -14.16 -6.09 -2.13
CA LEU A 20 -13.51 -6.72 -0.98
C LEU A 20 -12.01 -6.99 -1.21
N PRO A 21 -11.17 -5.97 -1.40
CA PRO A 21 -9.73 -6.16 -1.34
C PRO A 21 -9.31 -6.62 0.07
N ASP A 22 -8.15 -7.25 0.20
CA ASP A 22 -7.64 -7.65 1.52
C ASP A 22 -7.34 -6.44 2.42
N TYR A 23 -6.89 -5.33 1.80
CA TYR A 23 -6.50 -4.11 2.53
C TYR A 23 -6.97 -2.85 1.82
N MET A 24 -7.31 -1.83 2.61
CA MET A 24 -7.48 -0.46 2.14
C MET A 24 -6.51 0.50 2.85
N GLY A 25 -5.96 1.48 2.14
CA GLY A 25 -5.01 2.44 2.69
C GLY A 25 -5.55 3.87 2.74
N MET A 26 -5.30 4.56 3.84
CA MET A 26 -5.53 6.00 4.03
C MET A 26 -4.20 6.70 4.29
N ILE A 27 -3.89 7.80 3.60
CA ILE A 27 -2.70 8.60 3.86
C ILE A 27 -3.04 9.61 4.95
N LEU A 28 -2.38 9.50 6.10
CA LEU A 28 -2.70 10.23 7.32
C LEU A 28 -1.69 11.31 7.68
N THR A 29 -0.56 11.40 6.96
CA THR A 29 0.39 12.50 7.09
C THR A 29 0.01 13.66 6.17
N GLN A 30 0.08 14.88 6.68
CA GLN A 30 -0.29 16.09 5.94
C GLN A 30 0.69 16.41 4.81
N GLY A 31 0.23 17.17 3.81
CA GLY A 31 1.07 17.66 2.70
C GLY A 31 1.13 16.75 1.46
N PHE A 32 0.42 15.64 1.42
CA PHE A 32 0.35 14.77 0.25
C PHE A 32 -1.00 14.89 -0.47
N ARG A 33 -0.99 14.69 -1.78
CA ARG A 33 -2.19 14.83 -2.63
C ARG A 33 -3.39 14.00 -2.18
N ARG A 34 -3.13 12.85 -1.53
CA ARG A 34 -4.18 11.93 -1.09
C ARG A 34 -4.36 11.89 0.43
N THR A 35 -3.86 12.90 1.13
CA THR A 35 -4.06 13.01 2.57
C THR A 35 -5.53 13.17 2.91
N VAL A 36 -5.95 12.52 3.98
CA VAL A 36 -7.25 12.71 4.63
C VAL A 36 -7.03 13.22 6.05
N ASP A 37 -7.91 14.08 6.52
CA ASP A 37 -7.95 14.49 7.92
C ASP A 37 -8.54 13.38 8.81
N ILE A 38 -8.39 13.56 10.12
CA ILE A 38 -8.81 12.54 11.10
C ILE A 38 -10.31 12.31 11.10
N ASP A 39 -11.13 13.33 10.88
CA ASP A 39 -12.58 13.17 10.91
C ASP A 39 -13.07 12.44 9.64
N THR A 40 -12.49 12.75 8.50
CA THR A 40 -12.68 11.96 7.27
C THR A 40 -12.22 10.52 7.47
N ALA A 41 -11.03 10.29 8.04
CA ALA A 41 -10.50 8.95 8.27
C ALA A 41 -11.40 8.10 9.19
N LYS A 42 -12.00 8.72 10.24
CA LYS A 42 -13.00 8.05 11.09
C LYS A 42 -14.24 7.62 10.29
N GLN A 43 -14.76 8.50 9.42
CA GLN A 43 -15.91 8.18 8.57
C GLN A 43 -15.59 7.02 7.61
N LEU A 44 -14.41 7.06 6.96
CA LEU A 44 -13.96 6.00 6.07
C LEU A 44 -13.80 4.68 6.82
N SER A 45 -13.15 4.70 8.00
CA SER A 45 -12.98 3.52 8.85
C SER A 45 -14.31 2.89 9.28
N ALA A 46 -15.29 3.73 9.67
CA ALA A 46 -16.60 3.26 10.11
C ALA A 46 -17.43 2.63 8.98
N LEU A 47 -17.23 3.09 7.74
CA LEU A 47 -17.92 2.57 6.55
C LEU A 47 -17.25 1.33 5.95
N THR A 48 -16.02 1.04 6.30
CA THR A 48 -15.25 -0.08 5.73
C THR A 48 -15.82 -1.41 6.20
N ASP A 49 -16.07 -2.33 5.25
CA ASP A 49 -16.49 -3.69 5.56
C ASP A 49 -15.46 -4.37 6.46
N SER A 50 -15.91 -5.07 7.50
CA SER A 50 -15.04 -5.69 8.51
C SER A 50 -14.07 -6.75 7.96
N ARG A 51 -14.29 -7.25 6.75
CA ARG A 51 -13.39 -8.17 6.05
C ARG A 51 -12.18 -7.46 5.43
N ILE A 52 -12.23 -6.13 5.26
CA ILE A 52 -11.17 -5.32 4.69
C ILE A 52 -10.31 -4.74 5.82
N LYS A 53 -9.03 -5.07 5.83
CA LYS A 53 -8.08 -4.54 6.82
C LYS A 53 -7.70 -3.09 6.51
N LYS A 54 -7.61 -2.27 7.56
CA LYS A 54 -7.33 -0.84 7.47
C LYS A 54 -5.85 -0.54 7.65
N VAL A 55 -5.26 0.14 6.68
CA VAL A 55 -3.85 0.56 6.68
C VAL A 55 -3.77 2.07 6.79
N GLY A 56 -3.12 2.57 7.84
CA GLY A 56 -2.73 3.97 7.94
C GLY A 56 -1.34 4.18 7.34
N VAL A 57 -1.21 5.07 6.36
CA VAL A 57 0.06 5.40 5.74
C VAL A 57 0.60 6.69 6.34
N PHE A 58 1.82 6.62 6.87
CA PHE A 58 2.52 7.70 7.54
C PHE A 58 3.87 7.98 6.89
N VAL A 59 4.32 9.23 6.94
CA VAL A 59 5.60 9.68 6.40
C VAL A 59 6.25 10.59 7.43
N ASN A 60 7.28 10.12 8.09
CA ASN A 60 8.07 10.87 9.10
C ASN A 60 7.19 11.55 10.18
N GLU A 61 6.06 10.95 10.53
CA GLU A 61 5.14 11.43 11.55
C GLU A 61 5.70 11.11 12.96
N PRO A 62 5.51 11.96 13.99
CA PRO A 62 5.91 11.60 15.36
C PRO A 62 5.26 10.30 15.84
N ALA A 63 6.03 9.40 16.45
CA ALA A 63 5.57 8.06 16.84
C ALA A 63 4.33 8.09 17.75
N ASP A 64 4.26 9.03 18.70
CA ASP A 64 3.11 9.15 19.60
C ASP A 64 1.83 9.57 18.86
N ASN A 65 1.97 10.37 17.79
CA ASN A 65 0.82 10.71 16.96
C ASN A 65 0.36 9.51 16.14
N VAL A 66 1.31 8.71 15.60
CA VAL A 66 0.99 7.46 14.88
C VAL A 66 0.25 6.49 15.79
N LYS A 67 0.73 6.26 17.03
CA LYS A 67 0.07 5.38 18.02
C LYS A 67 -1.37 5.83 18.29
N ARG A 68 -1.52 7.12 18.63
CA ARG A 68 -2.83 7.72 18.90
C ARG A 68 -3.80 7.57 17.74
N ILE A 69 -3.34 7.78 16.49
CA ILE A 69 -4.17 7.65 15.30
C ILE A 69 -4.51 6.17 15.04
N ALA A 70 -3.55 5.27 15.19
CA ALA A 70 -3.75 3.85 15.00
C ALA A 70 -4.82 3.28 15.93
N GLU A 71 -4.77 3.64 17.22
CA GLU A 71 -5.79 3.28 18.21
C GLU A 71 -7.15 3.90 17.86
N LEU A 72 -7.18 5.21 17.59
CA LEU A 72 -8.41 5.96 17.31
C LEU A 72 -9.19 5.40 16.12
N LEU A 73 -8.48 4.96 15.07
CA LEU A 73 -9.07 4.40 13.84
C LEU A 73 -9.17 2.87 13.87
N SER A 74 -8.67 2.24 14.94
CA SER A 74 -8.53 0.78 15.02
C SER A 74 -7.87 0.22 13.77
N LEU A 75 -6.66 0.73 13.46
CA LEU A 75 -5.90 0.29 12.29
C LEU A 75 -5.37 -1.14 12.50
N ASP A 76 -5.43 -1.94 11.45
CA ASP A 76 -4.80 -3.27 11.42
C ASP A 76 -3.29 -3.18 11.12
N VAL A 77 -2.89 -2.11 10.41
CA VAL A 77 -1.53 -1.91 9.94
C VAL A 77 -1.13 -0.44 9.96
N ILE A 78 0.06 -0.17 10.46
CA ILE A 78 0.79 1.08 10.29
C ILE A 78 1.78 0.87 9.13
N GLN A 79 1.62 1.59 8.03
CA GLN A 79 2.57 1.61 6.91
C GLN A 79 3.43 2.86 6.99
N LEU A 80 4.73 2.68 7.18
CA LEU A 80 5.73 3.73 7.23
C LEU A 80 6.34 3.96 5.84
N HIS A 81 6.20 5.15 5.30
CA HIS A 81 6.60 5.48 3.92
C HIS A 81 7.64 6.63 3.85
N GLY A 82 8.25 6.99 4.96
CA GLY A 82 9.32 7.97 5.09
C GLY A 82 10.68 7.32 5.36
N ASP A 83 11.48 7.98 6.18
CA ASP A 83 12.85 7.58 6.51
C ASP A 83 12.93 6.99 7.94
N GLU A 84 11.83 6.43 8.43
CA GLU A 84 11.71 5.86 9.77
C GLU A 84 12.71 4.70 9.95
N ASP A 85 13.53 4.81 10.99
CA ASP A 85 14.57 3.85 11.32
C ASP A 85 14.06 2.69 12.22
N ARG A 86 14.95 1.75 12.52
CA ARG A 86 14.66 0.61 13.38
C ARG A 86 14.21 1.00 14.78
N THR A 87 14.77 2.08 15.35
CA THR A 87 14.41 2.57 16.69
C THR A 87 12.98 3.09 16.70
N TYR A 88 12.62 3.83 15.64
CA TYR A 88 11.26 4.28 15.44
C TYR A 88 10.28 3.13 15.30
N ILE A 89 10.59 2.11 14.45
CA ILE A 89 9.73 0.94 14.24
C ILE A 89 9.50 0.21 15.55
N ARG A 90 10.55 -0.04 16.34
CA ARG A 90 10.43 -0.68 17.66
C ARG A 90 9.58 0.12 18.63
N SER A 91 9.54 1.43 18.53
CA SER A 91 8.69 2.26 19.39
C SER A 91 7.19 2.02 19.17
N LEU A 92 6.81 1.39 18.05
CA LEU A 92 5.43 1.05 17.69
C LEU A 92 5.04 -0.40 18.06
N ASP A 93 5.95 -1.17 18.66
CA ASP A 93 5.70 -2.55 19.05
C ASP A 93 4.45 -2.68 19.93
N GLY A 94 3.64 -3.68 19.63
CA GLY A 94 2.41 -3.99 20.39
C GLY A 94 1.16 -3.16 20.01
N ILE A 95 1.28 -2.19 19.11
CA ILE A 95 0.11 -1.40 18.64
C ILE A 95 -0.68 -2.20 17.59
N CYS A 96 -0.07 -2.47 16.46
CA CYS A 96 -0.58 -3.34 15.38
C CYS A 96 0.58 -3.72 14.47
N LYS A 97 0.30 -4.36 13.31
CA LYS A 97 1.35 -4.70 12.36
C LYS A 97 2.02 -3.46 11.79
N VAL A 98 3.35 -3.50 11.65
CA VAL A 98 4.13 -2.40 11.07
C VAL A 98 4.73 -2.84 9.74
N TRP A 99 4.39 -2.13 8.68
CA TRP A 99 4.95 -2.31 7.34
C TRP A 99 5.89 -1.16 6.98
N LYS A 100 7.00 -1.47 6.30
CA LYS A 100 7.93 -0.45 5.81
C LYS A 100 7.91 -0.39 4.30
N ALA A 101 7.62 0.78 3.76
CA ALA A 101 7.79 1.04 2.34
C ALA A 101 9.26 1.33 2.03
N VAL A 102 9.78 0.67 1.00
CA VAL A 102 11.15 0.79 0.50
C VAL A 102 11.09 1.20 -0.97
N ARG A 103 11.78 2.29 -1.32
CA ARG A 103 12.01 2.67 -2.71
C ARG A 103 13.15 1.85 -3.26
N VAL A 104 12.83 0.92 -4.16
CA VAL A 104 13.80 -0.02 -4.69
C VAL A 104 14.52 0.60 -5.89
N GLN A 105 15.82 0.84 -5.74
CA GLN A 105 16.77 1.19 -6.80
C GLN A 105 17.83 0.11 -6.98
N SER A 106 18.07 -0.69 -5.93
CA SER A 106 19.00 -1.81 -5.91
C SER A 106 18.52 -2.90 -4.95
N ALA A 107 19.11 -4.10 -5.01
CA ALA A 107 18.83 -5.17 -4.05
C ALA A 107 19.24 -4.77 -2.61
N GLU A 108 20.25 -3.93 -2.48
CA GLU A 108 20.73 -3.41 -1.18
C GLU A 108 19.66 -2.62 -0.44
N ASP A 109 18.79 -1.87 -1.16
CA ASP A 109 17.69 -1.14 -0.54
C ASP A 109 16.69 -2.09 0.11
N ILE A 110 16.46 -3.25 -0.52
CA ILE A 110 15.57 -4.30 0.02
C ILE A 110 16.18 -4.88 1.29
N TYR A 111 17.47 -5.26 1.27
CA TYR A 111 18.16 -5.86 2.41
C TYR A 111 18.21 -4.91 3.62
N ARG A 112 18.48 -3.61 3.39
CA ARG A 112 18.38 -2.60 4.45
C ARG A 112 16.96 -2.49 5.00
N GLY A 113 15.94 -2.60 4.15
CA GLY A 113 14.54 -2.63 4.58
C GLY A 113 14.24 -3.80 5.50
N GLU A 114 14.76 -5.01 5.21
CA GLU A 114 14.59 -6.19 6.04
C GLU A 114 15.24 -6.05 7.43
N GLU A 115 16.37 -5.35 7.52
CA GLU A 115 17.08 -5.12 8.79
C GLU A 115 16.33 -4.18 9.74
N LEU A 116 15.33 -3.44 9.28
CA LEU A 116 14.58 -2.50 10.11
C LEU A 116 13.70 -3.17 11.16
N GLY A 117 13.34 -4.45 10.98
CA GLY A 117 12.57 -5.23 11.95
C GLY A 117 11.07 -4.98 11.87
N CYS A 118 10.54 -4.64 10.70
CA CYS A 118 9.11 -4.54 10.42
C CYS A 118 8.48 -5.93 10.13
N ASP A 119 7.15 -6.03 10.13
CA ASP A 119 6.44 -7.27 9.85
C ASP A 119 6.38 -7.60 8.35
N MET A 120 6.46 -6.60 7.46
CA MET A 120 6.32 -6.75 6.02
C MET A 120 6.91 -5.55 5.28
N LEU A 121 7.43 -5.76 4.10
CA LEU A 121 7.88 -4.70 3.21
C LEU A 121 6.78 -4.31 2.19
N LEU A 122 6.79 -3.06 1.78
CA LEU A 122 6.11 -2.60 0.57
C LEU A 122 7.21 -2.09 -0.38
N LEU A 123 7.49 -2.86 -1.43
CA LEU A 123 8.56 -2.57 -2.38
C LEU A 123 8.00 -1.66 -3.48
N ASP A 124 8.29 -0.37 -3.38
CA ASP A 124 7.85 0.65 -4.33
C ASP A 124 8.93 0.84 -5.40
N SER A 125 8.62 0.36 -6.59
CA SER A 125 9.50 0.43 -7.75
C SER A 125 9.32 1.72 -8.58
N PHE A 126 8.65 2.74 -8.05
CA PHE A 126 8.37 3.98 -8.77
C PHE A 126 9.63 4.82 -8.95
N VAL A 127 10.09 5.02 -10.18
CA VAL A 127 11.13 5.98 -10.53
C VAL A 127 10.50 7.37 -10.72
N LYS A 128 10.92 8.33 -9.90
CA LYS A 128 10.51 9.74 -10.01
C LYS A 128 10.96 10.28 -11.37
N GLY A 129 10.01 10.62 -12.24
CA GLY A 129 10.28 11.17 -13.59
C GLY A 129 9.85 10.28 -14.75
N ALA A 130 9.47 9.03 -14.52
CA ALA A 130 8.76 8.26 -15.53
C ALA A 130 7.33 8.81 -15.65
N VAL A 131 7.04 9.43 -16.80
CA VAL A 131 5.67 9.86 -17.13
C VAL A 131 4.80 8.62 -17.16
N GLY A 132 3.73 8.61 -16.37
CA GLY A 132 2.77 7.50 -16.37
C GLY A 132 2.32 7.20 -17.80
N GLY A 133 2.49 5.94 -18.24
CA GLY A 133 2.14 5.49 -19.60
C GLY A 133 3.32 5.13 -20.49
N THR A 134 4.57 5.34 -20.06
CA THR A 134 5.75 4.96 -20.88
C THR A 134 6.10 3.47 -20.80
N GLY A 135 5.38 2.67 -20.00
CA GLY A 135 5.67 1.23 -19.86
C GLY A 135 7.03 0.92 -19.21
N ILE A 136 7.78 1.94 -18.78
CA ILE A 136 8.98 1.76 -17.98
C ILE A 136 8.51 1.46 -16.55
N THR A 137 8.19 0.22 -16.30
CA THR A 137 8.19 -0.33 -14.95
C THR A 137 9.60 -0.13 -14.43
N ALA A 138 9.76 0.51 -13.28
CA ALA A 138 10.99 0.42 -12.53
C ALA A 138 11.39 -1.05 -12.49
N ASP A 139 12.68 -1.29 -12.51
CA ASP A 139 13.24 -2.61 -12.81
C ASP A 139 12.77 -3.68 -11.82
N TRP A 140 11.59 -4.25 -12.06
CA TRP A 140 11.06 -5.36 -11.27
C TRP A 140 12.01 -6.57 -11.28
N ASP A 141 12.96 -6.61 -12.23
CA ASP A 141 13.99 -7.64 -12.25
C ASP A 141 14.89 -7.57 -11.02
N ILE A 142 15.10 -6.38 -10.42
CA ILE A 142 15.80 -6.26 -9.15
C ILE A 142 15.05 -7.03 -8.05
N ILE A 143 13.74 -6.82 -7.94
CA ILE A 143 12.91 -7.49 -6.92
C ILE A 143 12.81 -8.99 -7.20
N LYS A 144 12.62 -9.36 -8.47
CA LYS A 144 12.51 -10.76 -8.90
C LYS A 144 13.78 -11.57 -8.60
N ASN A 145 14.96 -10.96 -8.72
CA ASN A 145 16.25 -11.62 -8.52
C ASN A 145 16.79 -11.47 -7.09
N ALA A 146 16.19 -10.62 -6.24
CA ALA A 146 16.59 -10.48 -4.86
C ALA A 146 16.12 -11.67 -4.02
N HIS A 147 16.98 -12.10 -3.06
CA HIS A 147 16.60 -13.07 -2.06
C HIS A 147 15.91 -12.36 -0.89
N ILE A 148 14.60 -12.35 -0.88
CA ILE A 148 13.78 -11.61 0.11
C ILE A 148 13.21 -12.60 1.12
N SER A 149 13.52 -12.39 2.40
CA SER A 149 13.11 -13.26 3.51
C SER A 149 11.78 -12.84 4.13
N LEU A 150 11.53 -11.52 4.18
CA LEU A 150 10.26 -10.99 4.69
C LEU A 150 9.15 -11.06 3.64
N PRO A 151 7.90 -11.25 4.07
CA PRO A 151 6.77 -11.09 3.17
C PRO A 151 6.71 -9.64 2.65
N TYR A 152 6.28 -9.46 1.41
CA TYR A 152 6.21 -8.13 0.83
C TYR A 152 5.01 -7.93 -0.11
N PHE A 153 4.62 -6.68 -0.28
CA PHE A 153 3.78 -6.19 -1.36
C PHE A 153 4.64 -5.58 -2.45
N LEU A 154 4.35 -5.91 -3.71
CA LEU A 154 4.87 -5.17 -4.84
C LEU A 154 4.00 -3.94 -5.08
N ALA A 155 4.62 -2.78 -5.21
CA ALA A 155 3.97 -1.50 -5.47
C ALA A 155 4.68 -0.75 -6.61
N GLY A 156 4.16 0.42 -6.98
CA GLY A 156 4.75 1.27 -8.00
C GLY A 156 4.18 1.02 -9.40
N GLY A 157 3.19 1.83 -9.80
CA GLY A 157 2.65 1.86 -11.16
C GLY A 157 1.89 0.60 -11.61
N ILE A 158 1.53 -0.29 -10.70
CA ILE A 158 0.73 -1.50 -11.03
C ILE A 158 -0.69 -1.07 -11.45
N GLY A 159 -1.17 -1.62 -12.56
CA GLY A 159 -2.49 -1.37 -13.09
C GLY A 159 -2.93 -2.46 -14.07
N GLU A 160 -4.09 -2.27 -14.72
CA GLU A 160 -4.67 -3.23 -15.66
C GLU A 160 -3.67 -3.72 -16.72
N HIS A 161 -2.81 -2.83 -17.21
CA HIS A 161 -1.87 -3.09 -18.31
C HIS A 161 -0.68 -3.98 -17.92
N ASN A 162 -0.36 -4.12 -16.64
CA ASN A 162 0.84 -4.84 -16.19
C ASN A 162 0.61 -5.75 -14.95
N ILE A 163 -0.62 -5.85 -14.45
CA ILE A 163 -0.95 -6.65 -13.27
C ILE A 163 -0.58 -8.12 -13.42
N ALA A 164 -0.72 -8.70 -14.61
CA ALA A 164 -0.33 -10.09 -14.87
C ALA A 164 1.17 -10.31 -14.63
N LYS A 165 2.00 -9.38 -15.15
CA LYS A 165 3.45 -9.40 -14.92
C LYS A 165 3.81 -9.15 -13.45
N ALA A 166 3.10 -8.25 -12.76
CA ALA A 166 3.31 -8.01 -11.34
C ALA A 166 3.07 -9.28 -10.50
N LEU A 167 2.02 -10.05 -10.85
CA LEU A 167 1.65 -11.29 -10.16
C LEU A 167 2.63 -12.46 -10.43
N GLU A 168 3.46 -12.39 -11.45
CA GLU A 168 4.58 -13.32 -11.66
C GLU A 168 5.73 -13.08 -10.68
N ILE A 169 5.81 -11.87 -10.09
CA ILE A 169 6.86 -11.47 -9.16
C ILE A 169 6.39 -11.60 -7.71
N SER A 170 5.19 -11.13 -7.43
CA SER A 170 4.59 -11.21 -6.10
C SER A 170 3.10 -11.48 -6.15
N PRO A 171 2.60 -12.42 -5.35
CA PRO A 171 1.16 -12.63 -5.19
C PRO A 171 0.48 -11.51 -4.38
N ASN A 172 1.26 -10.58 -3.81
CA ASN A 172 0.76 -9.47 -3.03
C ASN A 172 1.06 -8.15 -3.76
N ILE A 173 0.03 -7.41 -4.12
CA ILE A 173 0.16 -6.18 -4.92
C ILE A 173 -0.58 -5.00 -4.28
N ASP A 174 0.01 -3.81 -4.37
CA ASP A 174 -0.57 -2.54 -3.92
C ASP A 174 -0.84 -1.61 -5.10
N LEU A 175 -2.09 -1.19 -5.25
CA LEU A 175 -2.54 -0.29 -6.31
C LEU A 175 -3.04 1.02 -5.71
N SER A 176 -2.70 2.14 -6.36
CA SER A 176 -3.16 3.46 -5.92
C SER A 176 -3.67 4.29 -7.10
N GLY A 177 -2.81 5.01 -7.82
CA GLY A 177 -3.19 5.94 -8.87
C GLY A 177 -3.78 5.29 -10.13
N SER A 178 -3.36 4.06 -10.45
CA SER A 178 -3.82 3.32 -11.63
C SER A 178 -5.33 2.97 -11.61
N VAL A 179 -5.91 2.94 -10.42
CA VAL A 179 -7.36 2.68 -10.20
C VAL A 179 -8.14 3.97 -9.94
N GLU A 180 -7.59 5.12 -10.38
CA GLU A 180 -8.22 6.43 -10.27
C GLU A 180 -8.58 7.01 -11.63
N THR A 181 -9.66 7.80 -11.67
CA THR A 181 -10.01 8.75 -12.74
C THR A 181 -10.19 10.11 -12.07
N ASP A 182 -9.57 11.16 -12.62
CA ASP A 182 -9.55 12.53 -12.08
C ASP A 182 -9.12 12.58 -10.59
N GLY A 183 -8.23 11.66 -10.20
CA GLY A 183 -7.66 11.57 -8.85
C GLY A 183 -8.56 10.93 -7.81
N PHE A 184 -9.66 10.31 -8.19
CA PHE A 184 -10.58 9.58 -7.32
C PHE A 184 -10.72 8.12 -7.75
N LYS A 185 -11.07 7.24 -6.81
CA LYS A 185 -11.24 5.81 -7.09
C LYS A 185 -12.34 5.59 -8.13
N ASP A 186 -12.01 4.81 -9.15
CA ASP A 186 -12.87 4.49 -10.28
C ASP A 186 -13.36 3.05 -10.15
N ARG A 187 -14.69 2.90 -10.07
CA ARG A 187 -15.34 1.60 -9.88
C ARG A 187 -15.02 0.61 -11.01
N ALA A 188 -14.99 1.07 -12.27
CA ALA A 188 -14.73 0.19 -13.41
C ALA A 188 -13.28 -0.30 -13.42
N LYS A 189 -12.32 0.58 -13.08
CA LYS A 189 -10.91 0.21 -12.97
C LYS A 189 -10.66 -0.75 -11.81
N ILE A 190 -11.27 -0.50 -10.63
CA ILE A 190 -11.15 -1.38 -9.47
C ILE A 190 -11.73 -2.75 -9.80
N ARG A 191 -12.91 -2.81 -10.43
CA ARG A 191 -13.50 -4.07 -10.88
C ARG A 191 -12.52 -4.86 -11.75
N ARG A 192 -11.98 -4.25 -12.80
CA ARG A 192 -11.07 -4.92 -13.73
C ARG A 192 -9.82 -5.47 -13.06
N VAL A 193 -9.14 -4.67 -12.24
CA VAL A 193 -7.93 -5.17 -11.56
C VAL A 193 -8.24 -6.26 -10.54
N THR A 194 -9.40 -6.20 -9.88
CA THR A 194 -9.83 -7.24 -8.93
C THR A 194 -10.17 -8.55 -9.64
N GLU A 195 -10.84 -8.48 -10.79
CA GLU A 195 -11.13 -9.65 -11.64
C GLU A 195 -9.84 -10.29 -12.13
N LEU A 196 -8.91 -9.51 -12.69
CA LEU A 196 -7.60 -10.00 -13.15
C LEU A 196 -6.79 -10.64 -12.01
N TYR A 197 -6.80 -10.03 -10.83
CA TYR A 197 -6.14 -10.59 -9.65
C TYR A 197 -6.73 -11.95 -9.24
N ARG A 198 -8.05 -12.09 -9.20
CA ARG A 198 -8.74 -13.33 -8.79
C ARG A 198 -8.54 -14.46 -9.80
N ASN A 199 -8.70 -14.18 -11.09
CA ASN A 199 -8.53 -15.17 -12.15
C ASN A 199 -7.12 -15.79 -12.12
N ARG A 200 -6.07 -14.97 -11.91
CA ARG A 200 -4.70 -15.48 -11.81
C ARG A 200 -4.47 -16.35 -10.57
N LYS A 201 -5.18 -16.07 -9.48
CA LYS A 201 -5.06 -16.85 -8.24
C LYS A 201 -5.74 -18.22 -8.34
N GLU A 202 -6.73 -18.38 -9.21
CA GLU A 202 -7.40 -19.66 -9.46
C GLU A 202 -6.59 -20.58 -10.40
N GLU A 203 -5.68 -20.01 -11.19
CA GLU A 203 -4.79 -20.73 -12.11
C GLU A 203 -3.47 -21.20 -11.47
N SER A 204 -3.14 -20.76 -10.25
CA SER A 204 -1.89 -21.02 -9.51
C SER A 204 -2.08 -22.04 -8.42
#